data_6eb10c85a0a9bfd47712a8d911dada79
#
_entry.id   6eb10c85a0a9bfd47712a8d911dada79
#
_cell.length_a   1.000
_cell.length_b   1.000
_cell.length_c   1.000
_cell.angle_alpha   90.00
_cell.angle_beta   90.00
_cell.angle_gamma   90.00
#
_symmetry.space_group_name_H-M   'P 1'
#
loop_
_entity.id
_entity.type
_entity.pdbx_description
1 polymer ?
#
loop_
_entity_poly.entity_id
_entity_poly.type
_entity_poly.pdbx_seq_one_letter_code
_entity_poly.pdbx_strand_id
1 'polypeptide(L)'
;MHVLSILDQMLQSKKGEDALLRDFSEVVAFLKTFADKCHHGKEEKHLFQALLRKGIRNEGGPVGAMLAEHDQGRGFIAQMSRSLENKDIQSFSQAAAQYRDLLRSHIGRENNVLFHLADGVLGEQEQDLLFDKFEQHEETVIGHGVHDTLHAMISEWEKEYGME
;
A
#
# COMPACT_ATOMS: atom_id res chain seq x y z
N MET A 1 -5.08 1.52 -7.88
CA MET A 1 -6.25 0.81 -7.27
C MET A 1 -6.44 -0.63 -7.75
N HIS A 2 -5.77 -1.07 -8.79
CA HIS A 2 -5.89 -2.42 -9.37
C HIS A 2 -5.72 -3.55 -8.34
N VAL A 3 -4.67 -3.50 -7.51
CA VAL A 3 -4.41 -4.57 -6.51
C VAL A 3 -5.56 -4.78 -5.52
N LEU A 4 -6.25 -3.73 -5.10
CA LEU A 4 -7.40 -3.88 -4.20
C LEU A 4 -8.61 -4.54 -4.89
N SER A 5 -8.77 -4.31 -6.21
CA SER A 5 -9.79 -5.00 -7.00
C SER A 5 -9.41 -6.47 -7.25
N ILE A 6 -8.12 -6.75 -7.47
CA ILE A 6 -7.59 -8.11 -7.56
C ILE A 6 -7.84 -8.85 -6.24
N LEU A 7 -7.55 -8.22 -5.10
CA LEU A 7 -7.84 -8.81 -3.79
C LEU A 7 -9.32 -9.15 -3.61
N ASP A 8 -10.24 -8.30 -4.11
CA ASP A 8 -11.68 -8.62 -4.10
C ASP A 8 -12.00 -9.89 -4.91
N GLN A 9 -11.41 -10.04 -6.09
CA GLN A 9 -11.62 -11.23 -6.91
C GLN A 9 -11.00 -12.49 -6.27
N MET A 10 -9.81 -12.35 -5.67
CA MET A 10 -9.18 -13.44 -4.92
C MET A 10 -10.09 -13.92 -3.78
N LEU A 11 -10.68 -12.99 -3.00
CA LEU A 11 -11.57 -13.30 -1.88
C LEU A 11 -12.90 -13.95 -2.31
N GLN A 12 -13.35 -13.72 -3.56
CA GLN A 12 -14.56 -14.32 -4.13
C GLN A 12 -14.26 -15.59 -4.95
N SER A 13 -13.00 -15.93 -5.13
CA SER A 13 -12.57 -17.05 -5.96
C SER A 13 -13.03 -18.39 -5.40
N LYS A 14 -13.39 -19.32 -6.31
CA LYS A 14 -13.75 -20.70 -6.01
C LYS A 14 -12.61 -21.69 -6.24
N LYS A 15 -11.37 -21.20 -6.30
CA LYS A 15 -10.19 -22.07 -6.38
C LYS A 15 -10.09 -22.99 -5.17
N GLY A 16 -9.38 -24.10 -5.33
CA GLY A 16 -9.09 -24.98 -4.21
C GLY A 16 -8.22 -24.32 -3.14
N GLU A 17 -8.30 -24.81 -1.90
CA GLU A 17 -7.65 -24.23 -0.72
C GLU A 17 -6.16 -23.97 -0.92
N ASP A 18 -5.40 -24.96 -1.43
CA ASP A 18 -3.95 -24.81 -1.63
C ASP A 18 -3.61 -23.71 -2.67
N ALA A 19 -4.45 -23.54 -3.70
CA ALA A 19 -4.26 -22.48 -4.69
C ALA A 19 -4.55 -21.11 -4.08
N LEU A 20 -5.64 -20.98 -3.29
CA LEU A 20 -5.96 -19.74 -2.58
C LEU A 20 -4.88 -19.34 -1.58
N LEU A 21 -4.36 -20.27 -0.80
CA LEU A 21 -3.30 -20.01 0.18
C LEU A 21 -2.02 -19.52 -0.50
N ARG A 22 -1.69 -20.04 -1.67
CA ARG A 22 -0.54 -19.57 -2.47
C ARG A 22 -0.77 -18.13 -2.96
N ASP A 23 -1.92 -17.88 -3.60
CA ASP A 23 -2.27 -16.56 -4.14
C ASP A 23 -2.33 -15.50 -3.02
N PHE A 24 -2.88 -15.87 -1.86
CA PHE A 24 -2.91 -15.00 -0.67
C PHE A 24 -1.51 -14.74 -0.09
N SER A 25 -0.61 -15.71 -0.14
CA SER A 25 0.77 -15.52 0.29
C SER A 25 1.51 -14.54 -0.61
N GLU A 26 1.30 -14.64 -1.91
CA GLU A 26 1.89 -13.73 -2.91
C GLU A 26 1.37 -12.29 -2.74
N VAL A 27 0.06 -12.11 -2.56
CA VAL A 27 -0.52 -10.77 -2.37
C VAL A 27 -0.04 -10.15 -1.06
N VAL A 28 0.10 -10.91 0.02
CA VAL A 28 0.65 -10.39 1.29
C VAL A 28 2.11 -9.97 1.13
N ALA A 29 2.92 -10.75 0.40
CA ALA A 29 4.30 -10.39 0.11
C ALA A 29 4.38 -9.11 -0.74
N PHE A 30 3.51 -8.97 -1.73
CA PHE A 30 3.35 -7.75 -2.53
C PHE A 30 3.00 -6.54 -1.65
N LEU A 31 1.98 -6.65 -0.80
CA LEU A 31 1.53 -5.56 0.06
C LEU A 31 2.62 -5.11 1.04
N LYS A 32 3.36 -6.04 1.63
CA LYS A 32 4.51 -5.73 2.50
C LYS A 32 5.63 -4.99 1.76
N THR A 33 5.89 -5.35 0.52
CA THR A 33 7.01 -4.80 -0.24
C THR A 33 6.63 -3.49 -0.92
N PHE A 34 5.56 -3.51 -1.70
CA PHE A 34 5.14 -2.36 -2.49
C PHE A 34 4.40 -1.32 -1.67
N ALA A 35 3.29 -1.71 -1.01
CA ALA A 35 2.44 -0.76 -0.32
C ALA A 35 3.12 -0.20 0.93
N ASP A 36 3.68 -1.05 1.79
CA ASP A 36 4.24 -0.61 3.07
C ASP A 36 5.69 -0.11 2.92
N LYS A 37 6.64 -0.98 2.56
CA LYS A 37 8.07 -0.59 2.55
C LYS A 37 8.40 0.48 1.51
N CYS A 38 7.85 0.35 0.30
CA CYS A 38 8.14 1.28 -0.78
C CYS A 38 7.24 2.53 -0.70
N HIS A 39 5.93 2.39 -0.87
CA HIS A 39 4.99 3.50 -1.00
C HIS A 39 4.84 4.27 0.33
N HIS A 40 4.34 3.66 1.40
CA HIS A 40 4.24 4.32 2.70
C HIS A 40 5.60 4.76 3.24
N GLY A 41 6.66 3.98 2.96
CA GLY A 41 8.02 4.38 3.33
C GLY A 41 8.49 5.69 2.68
N LYS A 42 8.17 5.91 1.41
CA LYS A 42 8.44 7.18 0.71
C LYS A 42 7.70 8.35 1.36
N GLU A 43 6.43 8.13 1.69
CA GLU A 43 5.60 9.15 2.31
C GLU A 43 6.08 9.51 3.71
N GLU A 44 6.27 8.54 4.58
CA GLU A 44 6.68 8.76 5.96
C GLU A 44 8.06 9.41 6.08
N LYS A 45 9.02 8.94 5.28
CA LYS A 45 10.41 9.43 5.35
C LYS A 45 10.64 10.73 4.62
N HIS A 46 9.88 11.02 3.58
CA HIS A 46 10.17 12.16 2.72
C HIS A 46 9.01 13.15 2.63
N LEU A 47 7.82 12.73 2.16
CA LEU A 47 6.68 13.62 1.96
C LEU A 47 6.19 14.22 3.29
N PHE A 48 5.88 13.38 4.27
CA PHE A 48 5.36 13.86 5.56
C PHE A 48 6.36 14.75 6.27
N GLN A 49 7.66 14.43 6.20
CA GLN A 49 8.69 15.30 6.76
C GLN A 49 8.76 16.67 6.06
N ALA A 50 8.56 16.70 4.75
CA ALA A 50 8.49 17.97 4.01
C ALA A 50 7.26 18.78 4.43
N LEU A 51 6.09 18.16 4.54
CA LEU A 51 4.86 18.81 4.97
C LEU A 51 4.94 19.35 6.41
N LEU A 52 5.52 18.58 7.34
CA LEU A 52 5.73 19.02 8.72
C LEU A 52 6.63 20.26 8.79
N ARG A 53 7.70 20.33 7.98
CA ARG A 53 8.56 21.53 7.90
C ARG A 53 7.81 22.76 7.38
N LYS A 54 6.76 22.56 6.59
CA LYS A 54 5.87 23.62 6.09
C LYS A 54 4.74 23.99 7.06
N GLY A 55 4.72 23.38 8.25
CA GLY A 55 3.72 23.69 9.29
C GLY A 55 2.40 22.90 9.16
N ILE A 56 2.34 21.89 8.25
CA ILE A 56 1.22 20.97 8.22
C ILE A 56 1.26 20.12 9.49
N ARG A 57 0.12 20.03 10.19
CA ARG A 57 0.06 19.42 11.53
C ARG A 57 0.16 17.91 11.50
N ASN A 58 0.92 17.37 12.46
CA ASN A 58 0.91 15.94 12.80
C ASN A 58 -0.28 15.63 13.73
N GLU A 59 -0.17 15.95 15.02
CA GLU A 59 -1.22 15.67 15.99
C GLU A 59 -2.54 16.38 15.63
N GLY A 60 -3.61 15.59 15.48
CA GLY A 60 -4.92 16.08 15.07
C GLY A 60 -4.96 16.70 13.67
N GLY A 61 -3.92 16.47 12.87
CA GLY A 61 -3.79 16.97 11.50
C GLY A 61 -3.74 15.86 10.44
N PRO A 62 -3.65 16.26 9.17
CA PRO A 62 -3.70 15.31 8.05
C PRO A 62 -2.53 14.31 8.06
N VAL A 63 -1.30 14.74 8.40
CA VAL A 63 -0.15 13.84 8.46
C VAL A 63 -0.35 12.77 9.55
N GLY A 64 -0.80 13.14 10.74
CA GLY A 64 -1.08 12.18 11.82
C GLY A 64 -2.18 11.20 11.49
N ALA A 65 -3.20 11.63 10.76
CA ALA A 65 -4.25 10.74 10.27
C ALA A 65 -3.68 9.68 9.31
N MET A 66 -2.85 10.08 8.34
CA MET A 66 -2.19 9.14 7.41
C MET A 66 -1.30 8.15 8.15
N LEU A 67 -0.46 8.61 9.08
CA LEU A 67 0.41 7.73 9.88
C LEU A 67 -0.39 6.70 10.68
N ALA A 68 -1.50 7.09 11.29
CA ALA A 68 -2.38 6.16 12.02
C ALA A 68 -3.00 5.10 11.10
N GLU A 69 -3.35 5.47 9.88
CA GLU A 69 -3.86 4.54 8.88
C GLU A 69 -2.80 3.58 8.34
N HIS A 70 -1.56 4.04 8.14
CA HIS A 70 -0.42 3.17 7.82
C HIS A 70 -0.20 2.12 8.90
N ASP A 71 -0.21 2.53 10.18
CA ASP A 71 -0.05 1.60 11.31
C ASP A 71 -1.21 0.58 11.40
N GLN A 72 -2.44 1.03 11.16
CA GLN A 72 -3.59 0.13 11.09
C GLN A 72 -3.48 -0.85 9.93
N GLY A 73 -3.03 -0.39 8.76
CA GLY A 73 -2.76 -1.23 7.59
C GLY A 73 -1.72 -2.31 7.87
N ARG A 74 -0.61 -1.95 8.52
CA ARG A 74 0.40 -2.90 9.01
C ARG A 74 -0.18 -3.94 9.94
N GLY A 75 -1.10 -3.53 10.82
CA GLY A 75 -1.84 -4.43 11.71
C GLY A 75 -2.64 -5.48 10.95
N PHE A 76 -3.37 -5.10 9.90
CA PHE A 76 -4.11 -6.04 9.06
C PHE A 76 -3.19 -6.95 8.25
N ILE A 77 -2.08 -6.44 7.70
CA ILE A 77 -1.07 -7.27 7.01
C ILE A 77 -0.50 -8.33 7.97
N ALA A 78 -0.23 -7.97 9.22
CA ALA A 78 0.23 -8.91 10.24
C ALA A 78 -0.83 -9.97 10.58
N GLN A 79 -2.11 -9.58 10.62
CA GLN A 79 -3.23 -10.54 10.83
C GLN A 79 -3.35 -11.50 9.65
N MET A 80 -3.32 -10.99 8.41
CA MET A 80 -3.32 -11.83 7.20
C MET A 80 -2.16 -12.84 7.22
N SER A 81 -0.94 -12.39 7.58
CA SER A 81 0.23 -13.26 7.65
C SER A 81 0.04 -14.40 8.66
N ARG A 82 -0.45 -14.10 9.87
CA ARG A 82 -0.75 -15.12 10.89
C ARG A 82 -1.83 -16.10 10.46
N SER A 83 -2.86 -15.61 9.76
CA SER A 83 -3.93 -16.46 9.24
C SER A 83 -3.40 -17.46 8.20
N LEU A 84 -2.45 -17.03 7.35
CA LEU A 84 -1.78 -17.93 6.38
C LEU A 84 -0.93 -19.00 7.07
N GLU A 85 -0.18 -18.64 8.11
CA GLU A 85 0.60 -19.60 8.91
C GLU A 85 -0.29 -20.70 9.51
N ASN A 86 -1.51 -20.34 9.90
CA ASN A 86 -2.50 -21.26 10.46
C ASN A 86 -3.43 -21.89 9.41
N LYS A 87 -3.28 -21.57 8.13
CA LYS A 87 -4.18 -21.97 7.03
C LYS A 87 -5.64 -21.59 7.28
N ASP A 88 -5.88 -20.49 7.99
CA ASP A 88 -7.20 -19.98 8.32
C ASP A 88 -7.67 -18.97 7.26
N ILE A 89 -8.30 -19.49 6.20
CA ILE A 89 -8.82 -18.68 5.08
C ILE A 89 -9.91 -17.72 5.57
N GLN A 90 -10.70 -18.08 6.56
CA GLN A 90 -11.76 -17.21 7.05
C GLN A 90 -11.20 -15.97 7.75
N SER A 91 -10.27 -16.15 8.69
CA SER A 91 -9.60 -15.05 9.37
C SER A 91 -8.77 -14.20 8.39
N PHE A 92 -8.12 -14.84 7.40
CA PHE A 92 -7.45 -14.12 6.32
C PHE A 92 -8.42 -13.19 5.58
N SER A 93 -9.55 -13.74 5.12
CA SER A 93 -10.54 -12.99 4.33
C SER A 93 -11.12 -11.79 5.10
N GLN A 94 -11.34 -11.94 6.41
CA GLN A 94 -11.80 -10.85 7.26
C GLN A 94 -10.75 -9.73 7.36
N ALA A 95 -9.49 -10.08 7.63
CA ALA A 95 -8.41 -9.10 7.73
C ALA A 95 -8.14 -8.41 6.37
N ALA A 96 -8.19 -9.16 5.28
CA ALA A 96 -8.02 -8.65 3.92
C ALA A 96 -9.13 -7.68 3.52
N ALA A 97 -10.39 -7.97 3.87
CA ALA A 97 -11.52 -7.06 3.61
C ALA A 97 -11.36 -5.75 4.40
N GLN A 98 -10.96 -5.82 5.67
CA GLN A 98 -10.72 -4.63 6.50
C GLN A 98 -9.53 -3.79 5.96
N TYR A 99 -8.44 -4.43 5.54
CA TYR A 99 -7.32 -3.77 4.89
C TYR A 99 -7.74 -3.05 3.61
N ARG A 100 -8.47 -3.74 2.73
CA ARG A 100 -8.99 -3.17 1.48
C ARG A 100 -9.83 -1.92 1.72
N ASP A 101 -10.77 -1.97 2.68
CA ASP A 101 -11.67 -0.86 2.97
C ASP A 101 -10.91 0.33 3.57
N LEU A 102 -9.94 0.07 4.46
CA LEU A 102 -9.02 1.07 4.98
C LEU A 102 -8.25 1.75 3.85
N LEU A 103 -7.60 0.96 2.98
CA LEU A 103 -6.78 1.50 1.88
C LEU A 103 -7.58 2.30 0.86
N ARG A 104 -8.80 1.88 0.52
CA ARG A 104 -9.67 2.67 -0.37
C ARG A 104 -9.97 4.05 0.20
N SER A 105 -10.28 4.09 1.49
CA SER A 105 -10.54 5.34 2.19
C SER A 105 -9.28 6.21 2.31
N HIS A 106 -8.15 5.59 2.61
CA HIS A 106 -6.83 6.20 2.71
C HIS A 106 -6.41 6.88 1.38
N ILE A 107 -6.41 6.15 0.27
CA ILE A 107 -6.11 6.68 -1.06
C ILE A 107 -7.07 7.84 -1.43
N GLY A 108 -8.33 7.74 -1.04
CA GLY A 108 -9.29 8.84 -1.24
C GLY A 108 -8.90 10.11 -0.49
N ARG A 109 -8.39 9.99 0.75
CA ARG A 109 -7.90 11.14 1.53
C ARG A 109 -6.58 11.69 1.00
N GLU A 110 -5.65 10.85 0.57
CA GLU A 110 -4.42 11.28 -0.09
C GLU A 110 -4.73 12.14 -1.30
N ASN A 111 -5.52 11.62 -2.24
CA ASN A 111 -5.83 12.30 -3.48
C ASN A 111 -6.62 13.59 -3.28
N ASN A 112 -7.59 13.60 -2.37
CA ASN A 112 -8.50 14.74 -2.22
C ASN A 112 -8.04 15.76 -1.16
N VAL A 113 -7.12 15.41 -0.29
CA VAL A 113 -6.69 16.29 0.82
C VAL A 113 -5.18 16.44 0.85
N LEU A 114 -4.43 15.35 1.04
CA LEU A 114 -3.01 15.43 1.33
C LEU A 114 -2.19 16.00 0.15
N PHE A 115 -2.43 15.50 -1.04
CA PHE A 115 -1.69 15.97 -2.23
C PHE A 115 -2.05 17.41 -2.61
N HIS A 116 -3.31 17.81 -2.45
CA HIS A 116 -3.67 19.23 -2.62
C HIS A 116 -3.00 20.15 -1.60
N LEU A 117 -2.86 19.71 -0.35
CA LEU A 117 -2.11 20.45 0.66
C LEU A 117 -0.61 20.52 0.29
N ALA A 118 -0.06 19.40 -0.17
CA ALA A 118 1.34 19.35 -0.61
C ALA A 118 1.61 20.32 -1.77
N ASP A 119 0.78 20.32 -2.80
CA ASP A 119 0.86 21.24 -3.94
C ASP A 119 0.76 22.71 -3.52
N GLY A 120 -0.06 22.98 -2.49
CA GLY A 120 -0.23 24.35 -1.98
C GLY A 120 0.95 24.89 -1.16
N VAL A 121 1.79 24.02 -0.58
CA VAL A 121 2.86 24.43 0.34
C VAL A 121 4.28 24.12 -0.14
N LEU A 122 4.44 23.16 -1.07
CA LEU A 122 5.73 22.77 -1.64
C LEU A 122 5.95 23.50 -2.96
N GLY A 123 7.05 24.27 -3.05
CA GLY A 123 7.46 24.88 -4.31
C GLY A 123 8.03 23.85 -5.29
N GLU A 124 8.11 24.22 -6.59
CA GLU A 124 8.57 23.37 -7.68
C GLU A 124 9.92 22.69 -7.37
N GLN A 125 10.92 23.44 -6.90
CA GLN A 125 12.23 22.89 -6.53
C GLN A 125 12.15 21.86 -5.39
N GLU A 126 11.23 22.03 -4.45
CA GLU A 126 11.03 21.09 -3.35
C GLU A 126 10.35 19.80 -3.82
N GLN A 127 9.44 19.92 -4.78
CA GLN A 127 8.80 18.77 -5.43
C GLN A 127 9.82 17.97 -6.25
N ASP A 128 10.69 18.62 -7.01
CA ASP A 128 11.79 17.96 -7.74
C ASP A 128 12.73 17.20 -6.80
N LEU A 129 13.16 17.84 -5.71
CA LEU A 129 13.99 17.18 -4.69
C LEU A 129 13.27 16.02 -4.01
N LEU A 130 11.96 16.10 -3.87
CA LEU A 130 11.16 15.02 -3.30
C LEU A 130 11.08 13.84 -4.26
N PHE A 131 10.91 14.10 -5.55
CA PHE A 131 10.93 13.09 -6.59
C PHE A 131 12.25 12.32 -6.60
N ASP A 132 13.39 13.02 -6.61
CA ASP A 132 14.72 12.40 -6.55
C ASP A 132 14.88 11.48 -5.32
N LYS A 133 14.35 11.92 -4.16
CA LYS A 133 14.37 11.10 -2.94
C LYS A 133 13.48 9.88 -3.04
N PHE A 134 12.37 9.96 -3.74
CA PHE A 134 11.48 8.83 -3.97
C PHE A 134 12.14 7.78 -4.84
N GLU A 135 12.83 8.19 -5.91
CA GLU A 135 13.60 7.27 -6.77
C GLU A 135 14.73 6.58 -5.98
N GLN A 136 15.51 7.35 -5.21
CA GLN A 136 16.57 6.80 -4.36
C GLN A 136 16.03 5.84 -3.29
N HIS A 137 14.87 6.16 -2.70
CA HIS A 137 14.22 5.31 -1.71
C HIS A 137 13.81 3.97 -2.35
N GLU A 138 13.23 4.02 -3.54
CA GLU A 138 12.81 2.83 -4.27
C GLU A 138 13.99 1.90 -4.53
N GLU A 139 15.08 2.41 -5.14
CA GLU A 139 16.28 1.62 -5.40
C GLU A 139 16.91 1.04 -4.13
N THR A 140 16.92 1.82 -3.03
CA THR A 140 17.58 1.41 -1.78
C THR A 140 16.76 0.40 -0.98
N VAL A 141 15.43 0.55 -0.96
CA VAL A 141 14.54 -0.21 -0.05
C VAL A 141 14.03 -1.49 -0.68
N ILE A 142 13.67 -1.47 -1.96
CA ILE A 142 13.16 -2.66 -2.64
C ILE A 142 14.15 -3.25 -3.65
N GLY A 143 15.11 -2.46 -4.14
CA GLY A 143 16.15 -2.89 -5.04
C GLY A 143 15.83 -2.69 -6.52
N HIS A 144 16.88 -2.67 -7.33
CA HIS A 144 16.77 -2.46 -8.78
C HIS A 144 15.93 -3.55 -9.45
N GLY A 145 14.98 -3.16 -10.29
CA GLY A 145 14.12 -4.08 -11.07
C GLY A 145 13.00 -4.77 -10.26
N VAL A 146 12.94 -4.59 -8.94
CA VAL A 146 11.84 -5.16 -8.12
C VAL A 146 10.52 -4.50 -8.47
N HIS A 147 10.51 -3.20 -8.76
CA HIS A 147 9.31 -2.47 -9.18
C HIS A 147 8.68 -3.09 -10.44
N ASP A 148 9.50 -3.40 -11.46
CA ASP A 148 9.04 -4.06 -12.69
C ASP A 148 8.47 -5.46 -12.41
N THR A 149 9.12 -6.20 -11.50
CA THR A 149 8.63 -7.52 -11.07
C THR A 149 7.25 -7.41 -10.40
N LEU A 150 7.06 -6.42 -9.54
CA LEU A 150 5.78 -6.19 -8.88
C LEU A 150 4.67 -5.78 -9.86
N HIS A 151 5.00 -4.98 -10.89
CA HIS A 151 4.07 -4.66 -11.97
C HIS A 151 3.71 -5.89 -12.82
N ALA A 152 4.68 -6.75 -13.11
CA ALA A 152 4.42 -8.01 -13.81
C ALA A 152 3.47 -8.92 -13.01
N MET A 153 3.63 -9.02 -11.69
CA MET A 153 2.72 -9.76 -10.81
C MET A 153 1.28 -9.24 -10.90
N ILE A 154 1.08 -7.92 -10.89
CA ILE A 154 -0.26 -7.33 -11.05
C ILE A 154 -0.87 -7.77 -12.38
N SER A 155 -0.12 -7.68 -13.48
CA SER A 155 -0.60 -8.06 -14.82
C SER A 155 -0.93 -9.54 -14.95
N GLU A 156 -0.20 -10.41 -14.24
CA GLU A 156 -0.50 -11.85 -14.18
C GLU A 156 -1.80 -12.11 -13.41
N TRP A 157 -1.99 -11.47 -12.25
CA TRP A 157 -3.21 -11.59 -11.46
C TRP A 157 -4.43 -11.04 -12.18
N GLU A 158 -4.30 -9.91 -12.91
CA GLU A 158 -5.40 -9.35 -13.72
C GLU A 158 -5.90 -10.37 -14.74
N LYS A 159 -5.01 -11.06 -15.44
CA LYS A 159 -5.35 -12.15 -16.39
C LYS A 159 -5.98 -13.34 -15.67
N GLU A 160 -5.39 -13.77 -14.56
CA GLU A 160 -5.81 -14.95 -13.82
C GLU A 160 -7.20 -14.77 -13.20
N TYR A 161 -7.52 -13.57 -12.75
CA TYR A 161 -8.79 -13.22 -12.11
C TYR A 161 -9.79 -12.51 -13.03
N GLY A 162 -9.52 -12.47 -14.35
CA GLY A 162 -10.46 -12.01 -15.38
C GLY A 162 -10.80 -10.53 -15.27
N MET A 163 -9.82 -9.69 -15.01
CA MET A 163 -9.97 -8.25 -14.86
C MET A 163 -9.54 -7.46 -16.11
N GLU A 164 -9.57 -8.09 -17.29
CA GLU A 164 -9.29 -7.42 -18.57
C GLU A 164 -10.36 -6.39 -18.97
#